data_54627d208d63dbcef775178be91a78a3
#
_entry.id   54627d208d63dbcef775178be91a78a3
#
_cell.length_a   1.000
_cell.length_b   1.000
_cell.length_c   1.000
_cell.angle_alpha   90.00
_cell.angle_beta   90.00
_cell.angle_gamma   90.00
#
_symmetry.space_group_name_H-M   'P 1'
#
loop_
_entity.id
_entity.type
_entity.pdbx_description
1 polymer ?
#
loop_
_entity_poly.entity_id
_entity_poly.type
_entity_poly.pdbx_seq_one_letter_code
_entity_poly.pdbx_strand_id
1 'polypeptide(L)'
;MIGYVCKYTPVEVFEAMGVEIGRIQPEVTNFNQADTLMHPNICSFTKSVLEDVLAGDYEGVVLTTCCDSIRRLYDVLKQQCPDKFLYLLDVPRKVNDFSTDMYRENILDMVHAYEAFSGKTFDEIVLKQLLERREAGQNLRTAPKNKASVHIGLMGARCSKGIIDLLENRGVDILFDMTCTGLKREFHVEPDNLLQAYAWQLLNQVPCLRMVKAVNRENYMEGFRDRLDGILYHTVQFCDNYAYEYTDLKHRLDIPMLMVETDATKQCEGQIRTRVEAFIESLKIAKGASIGKKSLKKAEDGKMYVLGIDSGSTSTNAVILNENK
;
A
#
# COMPACT_ATOMS: atom_id res chain seq x y z
N MET A 1 7.07 -16.03 -15.01
CA MET A 1 6.10 -15.39 -14.07
C MET A 1 5.59 -14.08 -14.67
N ILE A 2 4.29 -13.77 -14.52
CA ILE A 2 3.72 -12.45 -14.85
C ILE A 2 3.81 -11.52 -13.64
N GLY A 3 4.37 -10.31 -13.83
CA GLY A 3 4.43 -9.28 -12.80
C GLY A 3 3.20 -8.38 -12.79
N TYR A 4 2.76 -7.88 -11.61
CA TYR A 4 1.73 -6.85 -11.53
C TYR A 4 2.00 -5.86 -10.40
N VAL A 5 1.40 -4.66 -10.44
CA VAL A 5 1.62 -3.62 -9.42
C VAL A 5 0.35 -3.21 -8.67
N CYS A 6 -0.79 -3.19 -9.33
CA CYS A 6 -2.02 -2.62 -8.78
C CYS A 6 -2.92 -3.68 -8.14
N LYS A 7 -3.56 -3.34 -7.01
CA LYS A 7 -4.49 -4.24 -6.34
C LYS A 7 -5.77 -4.57 -7.13
N TYR A 8 -6.07 -3.79 -8.15
CA TYR A 8 -7.20 -4.06 -9.06
C TYR A 8 -6.85 -5.04 -10.18
N THR A 9 -5.59 -5.50 -10.30
CA THR A 9 -5.24 -6.52 -11.30
C THR A 9 -5.95 -7.83 -11.02
N PRO A 10 -6.65 -8.45 -11.99
CA PRO A 10 -7.40 -9.70 -11.80
C PRO A 10 -6.45 -10.91 -11.81
N VAL A 11 -5.71 -11.10 -10.72
CA VAL A 11 -4.67 -12.15 -10.63
C VAL A 11 -5.25 -13.55 -10.72
N GLU A 12 -6.48 -13.74 -10.24
CA GLU A 12 -7.16 -15.03 -10.22
C GLU A 12 -7.41 -15.59 -11.62
N VAL A 13 -7.54 -14.72 -12.60
CA VAL A 13 -7.69 -15.11 -14.02
C VAL A 13 -6.41 -15.78 -14.54
N PHE A 14 -5.24 -15.22 -14.27
CA PHE A 14 -3.95 -15.82 -14.64
C PHE A 14 -3.71 -17.15 -13.90
N GLU A 15 -4.04 -17.20 -12.62
CA GLU A 15 -3.95 -18.44 -11.84
C GLU A 15 -4.86 -19.53 -12.40
N ALA A 16 -6.07 -19.18 -12.88
CA ALA A 16 -6.99 -20.11 -13.54
C ALA A 16 -6.43 -20.65 -14.88
N MET A 17 -5.56 -19.90 -15.55
CA MET A 17 -4.82 -20.31 -16.74
C MET A 17 -3.55 -21.11 -16.40
N GLY A 18 -3.29 -21.42 -15.13
CA GLY A 18 -2.07 -22.08 -14.67
C GLY A 18 -0.82 -21.24 -14.88
N VAL A 19 -0.95 -19.92 -14.74
CA VAL A 19 0.14 -18.95 -14.89
C VAL A 19 0.56 -18.44 -13.51
N GLU A 20 1.85 -18.49 -13.25
CA GLU A 20 2.41 -17.86 -12.06
C GLU A 20 2.36 -16.35 -12.22
N ILE A 21 1.64 -15.69 -11.30
CA ILE A 21 1.51 -14.24 -11.27
C ILE A 21 1.90 -13.72 -9.89
N GLY A 22 2.78 -12.71 -9.85
CA GLY A 22 3.30 -12.15 -8.60
C GLY A 22 3.27 -10.63 -8.59
N ARG A 23 3.07 -10.05 -7.39
CA ARG A 23 3.20 -8.61 -7.24
C ARG A 23 4.66 -8.21 -7.32
N ILE A 24 4.99 -7.27 -8.20
CA ILE A 24 6.31 -6.69 -8.30
C ILE A 24 6.61 -5.93 -7.00
N GLN A 25 7.68 -6.35 -6.33
CA GLN A 25 8.18 -5.76 -5.09
C GLN A 25 9.65 -5.40 -5.29
N PRO A 26 9.94 -4.26 -5.94
CA PRO A 26 11.30 -3.91 -6.30
C PRO A 26 12.18 -3.75 -5.05
N GLU A 27 13.36 -4.32 -5.11
CA GLU A 27 14.40 -4.20 -4.08
C GLU A 27 15.66 -3.57 -4.68
N VAL A 28 15.50 -2.38 -5.26
CA VAL A 28 16.56 -1.67 -5.98
C VAL A 28 17.36 -0.76 -5.04
N THR A 29 18.60 -0.48 -5.41
CA THR A 29 19.51 0.41 -4.68
C THR A 29 19.74 1.75 -5.40
N ASN A 30 19.46 1.83 -6.69
CA ASN A 30 19.64 3.02 -7.53
C ASN A 30 18.67 2.97 -8.72
N PHE A 31 18.67 4.03 -9.53
CA PHE A 31 17.84 4.21 -10.72
C PHE A 31 18.66 4.43 -12.01
N ASN A 32 19.76 3.72 -12.16
CA ASN A 32 20.70 3.99 -13.25
C ASN A 32 20.08 3.85 -14.65
N GLN A 33 19.25 2.83 -14.87
CA GLN A 33 18.55 2.66 -16.15
C GLN A 33 17.32 3.55 -16.24
N ALA A 34 16.54 3.62 -15.16
CA ALA A 34 15.31 4.41 -15.14
C ALA A 34 15.58 5.90 -15.37
N ASP A 35 16.65 6.47 -14.81
CA ASP A 35 17.02 7.88 -14.99
C ASP A 35 17.48 8.23 -16.41
N THR A 36 17.86 7.24 -17.21
CA THR A 36 18.15 7.43 -18.63
C THR A 36 16.92 7.33 -19.53
N LEU A 37 15.87 6.63 -19.07
CA LEU A 37 14.68 6.30 -19.86
C LEU A 37 13.45 7.11 -19.47
N MET A 38 13.43 7.69 -18.27
CA MET A 38 12.29 8.41 -17.71
C MET A 38 12.71 9.77 -17.15
N HIS A 39 11.74 10.68 -17.05
CA HIS A 39 11.97 11.99 -16.44
C HIS A 39 12.36 11.84 -14.94
N PRO A 40 13.37 12.58 -14.44
CA PRO A 40 13.86 12.46 -13.06
C PRO A 40 12.76 12.61 -11.99
N ASN A 41 11.80 13.48 -12.22
CA ASN A 41 10.70 13.78 -11.29
C ASN A 41 9.46 12.86 -11.44
N ILE A 42 9.59 11.72 -12.11
CA ILE A 42 8.52 10.72 -12.10
C ILE A 42 8.54 9.96 -10.76
N CYS A 43 7.39 9.43 -10.37
CA CYS A 43 7.23 8.64 -9.14
C CYS A 43 8.37 7.61 -8.97
N SER A 44 9.08 7.67 -7.85
CA SER A 44 10.24 6.79 -7.60
C SER A 44 9.88 5.30 -7.59
N PHE A 45 8.66 4.94 -7.17
CA PHE A 45 8.18 3.55 -7.29
C PHE A 45 8.11 3.10 -8.76
N THR A 46 7.72 3.98 -9.66
CA THR A 46 7.68 3.68 -11.10
C THR A 46 9.08 3.39 -11.63
N LYS A 47 10.09 4.17 -11.20
CA LYS A 47 11.50 3.92 -11.53
C LYS A 47 11.99 2.59 -10.97
N SER A 48 11.65 2.29 -9.71
CA SER A 48 12.00 0.99 -9.10
C SER A 48 11.42 -0.20 -9.86
N VAL A 49 10.16 -0.09 -10.30
CA VAL A 49 9.52 -1.16 -11.09
C VAL A 49 10.21 -1.31 -12.45
N LEU A 50 10.60 -0.21 -13.09
CA LEU A 50 11.34 -0.27 -14.36
C LEU A 50 12.68 -1.00 -14.18
N GLU A 51 13.49 -0.62 -13.18
CA GLU A 51 14.77 -1.29 -12.88
C GLU A 51 14.58 -2.79 -12.63
N ASP A 52 13.58 -3.15 -11.82
CA ASP A 52 13.29 -4.54 -11.45
C ASP A 52 12.85 -5.37 -12.66
N VAL A 53 12.01 -4.80 -13.54
CA VAL A 53 11.53 -5.51 -14.74
C VAL A 53 12.62 -5.66 -15.79
N LEU A 54 13.50 -4.66 -15.94
CA LEU A 54 14.64 -4.74 -16.87
C LEU A 54 15.70 -5.75 -16.42
N ALA A 55 15.90 -5.88 -15.11
CA ALA A 55 16.87 -6.82 -14.52
C ALA A 55 16.29 -8.22 -14.28
N GLY A 56 14.98 -8.35 -14.13
CA GLY A 56 14.29 -9.58 -13.71
C GLY A 56 13.84 -10.46 -14.87
N ASP A 57 13.62 -11.72 -14.55
CA ASP A 57 13.12 -12.73 -15.51
C ASP A 57 11.57 -12.81 -15.48
N TYR A 58 10.93 -11.71 -15.89
CA TYR A 58 9.50 -11.66 -16.08
C TYR A 58 9.13 -12.09 -17.50
N GLU A 59 8.16 -13.00 -17.62
CA GLU A 59 7.52 -13.34 -18.90
C GLU A 59 6.70 -12.16 -19.45
N GLY A 60 6.12 -11.39 -18.51
CA GLY A 60 5.34 -10.21 -18.85
C GLY A 60 4.96 -9.39 -17.63
N VAL A 61 4.32 -8.26 -17.88
CA VAL A 61 3.84 -7.35 -16.83
C VAL A 61 2.45 -6.83 -17.16
N VAL A 62 1.55 -6.92 -16.18
CA VAL A 62 0.23 -6.29 -16.24
C VAL A 62 0.25 -5.02 -15.41
N LEU A 63 0.15 -3.90 -16.08
CA LEU A 63 -0.01 -2.58 -15.49
C LEU A 63 -1.48 -2.15 -15.56
N THR A 64 -1.85 -1.15 -14.79
CA THR A 64 -3.22 -0.59 -14.82
C THR A 64 -3.18 0.90 -15.06
N THR A 65 -4.29 1.45 -15.54
CA THR A 65 -4.45 2.90 -15.75
C THR A 65 -4.61 3.68 -14.43
N CYS A 66 -3.90 3.25 -13.37
CA CYS A 66 -4.08 3.78 -12.02
C CYS A 66 -3.52 5.21 -11.84
N CYS A 67 -2.43 5.59 -12.52
CA CYS A 67 -1.87 6.94 -12.53
C CYS A 67 -1.02 7.17 -13.77
N ASP A 68 -0.64 8.41 -14.03
CA ASP A 68 0.14 8.77 -15.22
C ASP A 68 1.55 8.20 -15.20
N SER A 69 2.18 8.11 -14.02
CA SER A 69 3.50 7.49 -13.89
C SER A 69 3.50 6.02 -14.35
N ILE A 70 2.47 5.25 -14.01
CA ILE A 70 2.32 3.86 -14.44
C ILE A 70 2.01 3.77 -15.95
N ARG A 71 1.24 4.72 -16.50
CA ARG A 71 1.03 4.78 -17.95
C ARG A 71 2.34 5.04 -18.70
N ARG A 72 3.18 5.96 -18.20
CA ARG A 72 4.52 6.22 -18.77
C ARG A 72 5.45 5.00 -18.63
N LEU A 73 5.37 4.28 -17.51
CA LEU A 73 6.09 3.02 -17.36
C LEU A 73 5.72 2.00 -18.45
N TYR A 74 4.42 1.87 -18.74
CA TYR A 74 3.96 0.98 -19.81
C TYR A 74 4.57 1.35 -21.16
N ASP A 75 4.58 2.65 -21.51
CA ASP A 75 5.12 3.12 -22.78
C ASP A 75 6.62 2.79 -22.90
N VAL A 76 7.39 3.00 -21.82
CA VAL A 76 8.82 2.69 -21.78
C VAL A 76 9.06 1.18 -21.87
N LEU A 77 8.34 0.37 -21.09
CA LEU A 77 8.49 -1.08 -21.12
C LEU A 77 8.14 -1.65 -22.49
N LYS A 78 7.10 -1.13 -23.14
CA LYS A 78 6.71 -1.56 -24.50
C LYS A 78 7.83 -1.32 -25.52
N GLN A 79 8.63 -0.29 -25.32
CA GLN A 79 9.77 -0.01 -26.19
C GLN A 79 11.01 -0.84 -25.82
N GLN A 80 11.25 -1.04 -24.52
CA GLN A 80 12.46 -1.73 -24.02
C GLN A 80 12.34 -3.26 -24.01
N CYS A 81 11.12 -3.79 -23.90
CA CYS A 81 10.87 -5.22 -23.74
C CYS A 81 9.80 -5.71 -24.73
N PRO A 82 10.01 -5.60 -26.06
CA PRO A 82 9.00 -5.92 -27.08
C PRO A 82 8.59 -7.39 -27.09
N ASP A 83 9.45 -8.29 -26.60
CA ASP A 83 9.22 -9.74 -26.57
C ASP A 83 8.46 -10.22 -25.33
N LYS A 84 8.22 -9.33 -24.35
CA LYS A 84 7.47 -9.66 -23.14
C LYS A 84 5.97 -9.39 -23.32
N PHE A 85 5.12 -10.15 -22.61
CA PHE A 85 3.71 -9.80 -22.51
C PHE A 85 3.54 -8.50 -21.70
N LEU A 86 3.11 -7.44 -22.35
CA LEU A 86 2.87 -6.14 -21.72
C LEU A 86 1.42 -5.73 -21.95
N TYR A 87 0.68 -5.60 -20.86
CA TYR A 87 -0.73 -5.21 -20.93
C TYR A 87 -1.04 -4.04 -20.00
N LEU A 88 -1.74 -3.03 -20.52
CA LEU A 88 -2.24 -1.90 -19.75
C LEU A 88 -3.74 -2.06 -19.55
N LEU A 89 -4.13 -2.64 -18.44
CA LEU A 89 -5.53 -2.88 -18.09
C LEU A 89 -6.21 -1.56 -17.68
N ASP A 90 -7.26 -1.21 -18.37
CA ASP A 90 -8.06 -0.06 -17.98
C ASP A 90 -9.02 -0.41 -16.85
N VAL A 91 -8.89 0.35 -15.74
CA VAL A 91 -9.66 0.13 -14.52
C VAL A 91 -10.56 1.34 -14.29
N PRO A 92 -11.88 1.19 -14.29
CA PRO A 92 -12.81 2.27 -14.02
C PRO A 92 -12.56 2.94 -12.66
N ARG A 93 -12.93 4.23 -12.57
CA ARG A 93 -12.82 5.01 -11.31
C ARG A 93 -14.12 5.06 -10.52
N LYS A 94 -15.21 4.53 -11.06
CA LYS A 94 -16.52 4.46 -10.41
C LYS A 94 -16.92 3.00 -10.21
N VAL A 95 -17.79 2.75 -9.25
CA VAL A 95 -18.42 1.45 -9.05
C VAL A 95 -19.91 1.61 -9.31
N ASN A 96 -20.36 1.11 -10.43
CA ASN A 96 -21.76 0.99 -10.85
C ASN A 96 -21.85 -0.09 -11.94
N ASP A 97 -23.05 -0.47 -12.34
CA ASP A 97 -23.28 -1.56 -13.29
C ASP A 97 -22.54 -1.35 -14.61
N PHE A 98 -22.65 -0.17 -15.20
CA PHE A 98 -21.97 0.17 -16.45
C PHE A 98 -20.43 0.04 -16.34
N SER A 99 -19.86 0.54 -15.25
CA SER A 99 -18.40 0.44 -15.01
C SER A 99 -17.96 -0.99 -14.76
N THR A 100 -18.83 -1.79 -14.13
CA THR A 100 -18.56 -3.22 -13.88
C THR A 100 -18.58 -4.00 -15.19
N ASP A 101 -19.57 -3.75 -16.06
CA ASP A 101 -19.63 -4.34 -17.40
C ASP A 101 -18.39 -3.99 -18.22
N MET A 102 -18.01 -2.72 -18.25
CA MET A 102 -16.82 -2.26 -18.96
C MET A 102 -15.55 -2.92 -18.39
N TYR A 103 -15.45 -3.07 -17.08
CA TYR A 103 -14.29 -3.70 -16.47
C TYR A 103 -14.22 -5.21 -16.73
N ARG A 104 -15.36 -5.88 -16.75
CA ARG A 104 -15.46 -7.29 -17.19
C ARG A 104 -14.94 -7.46 -18.63
N GLU A 105 -15.38 -6.61 -19.55
CA GLU A 105 -14.90 -6.65 -20.94
C GLU A 105 -13.39 -6.39 -21.02
N ASN A 106 -12.87 -5.39 -20.29
CA ASN A 106 -11.44 -5.12 -20.25
C ASN A 106 -10.63 -6.32 -19.69
N ILE A 107 -11.20 -7.09 -18.75
CA ILE A 107 -10.59 -8.32 -18.25
C ILE A 107 -10.57 -9.39 -19.35
N LEU A 108 -11.67 -9.56 -20.09
CA LEU A 108 -11.74 -10.51 -21.19
C LEU A 108 -10.80 -10.16 -22.34
N ASP A 109 -10.69 -8.89 -22.69
CA ASP A 109 -9.72 -8.41 -23.69
C ASP A 109 -8.27 -8.73 -23.25
N MET A 110 -7.96 -8.56 -21.99
CA MET A 110 -6.65 -8.95 -21.43
C MET A 110 -6.43 -10.46 -21.51
N VAL A 111 -7.46 -11.26 -21.22
CA VAL A 111 -7.40 -12.73 -21.35
C VAL A 111 -7.08 -13.11 -22.78
N HIS A 112 -7.86 -12.62 -23.74
CA HIS A 112 -7.66 -12.93 -25.17
C HIS A 112 -6.26 -12.51 -25.65
N ALA A 113 -5.78 -11.35 -25.20
CA ALA A 113 -4.42 -10.91 -25.52
C ALA A 113 -3.36 -11.87 -24.97
N TYR A 114 -3.55 -12.38 -23.74
CA TYR A 114 -2.62 -13.32 -23.14
C TYR A 114 -2.72 -14.72 -23.76
N GLU A 115 -3.92 -15.18 -24.11
CA GLU A 115 -4.11 -16.44 -24.87
C GLU A 115 -3.37 -16.41 -26.21
N ALA A 116 -3.50 -15.29 -26.93
CA ALA A 116 -2.79 -15.10 -28.21
C ALA A 116 -1.26 -15.09 -28.06
N PHE A 117 -0.76 -14.54 -26.96
CA PHE A 117 0.67 -14.48 -26.66
C PHE A 117 1.23 -15.81 -26.21
N SER A 118 0.55 -16.51 -25.29
CA SER A 118 1.10 -17.67 -24.57
C SER A 118 0.66 -19.02 -25.13
N GLY A 119 -0.42 -19.05 -25.92
CA GLY A 119 -1.10 -20.28 -26.35
C GLY A 119 -1.88 -21.01 -25.25
N LYS A 120 -1.94 -20.47 -24.04
CA LYS A 120 -2.77 -21.00 -22.95
C LYS A 120 -4.21 -20.53 -23.11
N THR A 121 -5.15 -21.27 -22.59
CA THR A 121 -6.58 -20.96 -22.65
C THR A 121 -7.14 -20.67 -21.25
N PHE A 122 -8.05 -19.72 -21.18
CA PHE A 122 -8.80 -19.41 -19.98
C PHE A 122 -10.01 -20.36 -19.85
N ASP A 123 -10.24 -20.87 -18.63
CA ASP A 123 -11.41 -21.67 -18.31
C ASP A 123 -12.13 -21.06 -17.09
N GLU A 124 -13.35 -20.60 -17.31
CA GLU A 124 -14.18 -19.98 -16.28
C GLU A 124 -14.55 -20.99 -15.16
N ILE A 125 -14.63 -22.30 -15.48
CA ILE A 125 -14.88 -23.35 -14.48
C ILE A 125 -13.70 -23.42 -13.49
N VAL A 126 -12.48 -23.33 -14.00
CA VAL A 126 -11.28 -23.33 -13.16
C VAL A 126 -11.23 -22.08 -12.29
N LEU A 127 -11.59 -20.91 -12.84
CA LEU A 127 -11.72 -19.67 -12.07
C LEU A 127 -12.74 -19.82 -10.93
N LYS A 128 -13.92 -20.38 -11.23
CA LYS A 128 -14.96 -20.64 -10.23
C LYS A 128 -14.43 -21.50 -9.07
N GLN A 129 -13.81 -22.62 -9.37
CA GLN A 129 -13.25 -23.52 -8.36
C GLN A 129 -12.16 -22.87 -7.51
N LEU A 130 -11.38 -21.97 -8.10
CA LEU A 130 -10.35 -21.21 -7.39
C LEU A 130 -10.98 -20.19 -6.43
N LEU A 131 -12.01 -19.47 -6.87
CA LEU A 131 -12.72 -18.49 -6.05
C LEU A 131 -13.49 -19.18 -4.90
N GLU A 132 -14.15 -20.31 -5.13
CA GLU A 132 -14.81 -21.11 -4.09
C GLU A 132 -13.82 -21.55 -3.00
N ARG A 133 -12.63 -22.01 -3.39
CA ARG A 133 -11.55 -22.37 -2.44
C ARG A 133 -11.08 -21.15 -1.62
N ARG A 134 -10.98 -19.98 -2.24
CA ARG A 134 -10.61 -18.75 -1.54
C ARG A 134 -11.69 -18.29 -0.58
N GLU A 135 -12.95 -18.35 -0.98
CA GLU A 135 -14.09 -18.03 -0.13
C GLU A 135 -14.12 -18.93 1.12
N ALA A 136 -13.97 -20.23 0.96
CA ALA A 136 -13.91 -21.18 2.07
C ALA A 136 -12.71 -20.91 3.02
N GLY A 137 -11.57 -20.51 2.47
CA GLY A 137 -10.37 -20.14 3.24
C GLY A 137 -10.50 -18.84 4.04
N GLN A 138 -11.38 -17.93 3.65
CA GLN A 138 -11.61 -16.67 4.35
C GLN A 138 -12.25 -16.89 5.74
N ASN A 139 -13.13 -17.86 5.85
CA ASN A 139 -13.83 -18.22 7.09
C ASN A 139 -12.91 -18.83 8.17
N LEU A 140 -11.67 -19.23 7.80
CA LEU A 140 -10.70 -19.82 8.70
C LEU A 140 -9.73 -18.79 9.31
N ARG A 141 -9.82 -17.52 8.93
CA ARG A 141 -8.95 -16.45 9.48
C ARG A 141 -9.41 -16.06 10.88
N THR A 142 -8.72 -16.60 11.86
CA THR A 142 -8.92 -16.35 13.30
C THR A 142 -8.57 -14.92 13.71
N ALA A 143 -9.20 -14.51 14.81
CA ALA A 143 -9.08 -13.25 15.52
C ALA A 143 -7.62 -12.78 15.75
N PRO A 144 -7.41 -11.47 15.98
CA PRO A 144 -6.09 -10.88 16.16
C PRO A 144 -5.31 -11.58 17.27
N LYS A 145 -4.10 -12.01 16.94
CA LYS A 145 -3.14 -12.58 17.90
C LYS A 145 -2.58 -11.43 18.72
N ASN A 146 -2.74 -11.54 20.03
CA ASN A 146 -2.11 -10.75 21.10
C ASN A 146 -2.82 -9.46 21.53
N LYS A 147 -2.71 -9.21 22.85
CA LYS A 147 -2.96 -7.91 23.48
C LYS A 147 -1.84 -6.94 23.04
N ALA A 148 -1.96 -6.41 21.84
CA ALA A 148 -1.05 -5.38 21.36
C ALA A 148 -1.21 -4.12 22.23
N SER A 149 -0.09 -3.49 22.54
CA SER A 149 -0.09 -2.25 23.34
C SER A 149 -0.52 -1.02 22.56
N VAL A 150 -0.35 -1.06 21.24
CA VAL A 150 -0.64 0.03 20.29
C VAL A 150 -1.33 -0.52 19.04
N HIS A 151 -2.34 0.20 18.58
CA HIS A 151 -3.12 -0.13 17.39
C HIS A 151 -2.99 0.97 16.35
N ILE A 152 -2.51 0.63 15.15
CA ILE A 152 -2.22 1.59 14.08
C ILE A 152 -3.01 1.23 12.82
N GLY A 153 -3.45 2.26 12.09
CA GLY A 153 -3.90 2.14 10.71
C GLY A 153 -2.74 2.41 9.75
N LEU A 154 -2.65 1.65 8.66
CA LEU A 154 -1.76 1.95 7.55
C LEU A 154 -2.54 2.62 6.42
N MET A 155 -2.02 3.75 5.93
CA MET A 155 -2.61 4.51 4.83
C MET A 155 -1.54 4.99 3.84
N GLY A 156 -2.01 5.46 2.70
CA GLY A 156 -1.16 6.12 1.71
C GLY A 156 -0.76 5.21 0.55
N ALA A 157 0.42 5.45 0.01
CA ALA A 157 1.00 4.69 -1.07
C ALA A 157 1.42 3.29 -0.60
N ARG A 158 2.09 2.56 -1.45
CA ARG A 158 2.63 1.24 -1.13
C ARG A 158 3.45 1.26 0.17
N CYS A 159 3.17 0.34 1.08
CA CYS A 159 3.99 0.10 2.27
C CYS A 159 4.93 -1.09 2.02
N SER A 160 6.22 -0.93 2.30
CA SER A 160 7.19 -2.01 2.18
C SER A 160 6.98 -3.07 3.26
N LYS A 161 7.36 -4.32 2.95
CA LYS A 161 7.32 -5.40 3.94
C LYS A 161 8.18 -5.06 5.16
N GLY A 162 9.34 -4.41 4.96
CA GLY A 162 10.22 -4.01 6.06
C GLY A 162 9.55 -3.08 7.09
N ILE A 163 8.67 -2.17 6.65
CA ILE A 163 7.88 -1.31 7.56
C ILE A 163 6.84 -2.16 8.32
N ILE A 164 6.15 -3.07 7.65
CA ILE A 164 5.16 -3.94 8.27
C ILE A 164 5.82 -4.84 9.32
N ASP A 165 6.91 -5.50 8.95
CA ASP A 165 7.69 -6.37 9.86
C ASP A 165 8.22 -5.56 11.07
N LEU A 166 8.65 -4.31 10.87
CA LEU A 166 9.08 -3.43 11.95
C LEU A 166 7.96 -3.14 12.95
N LEU A 167 6.75 -2.83 12.47
CA LEU A 167 5.58 -2.58 13.32
C LEU A 167 5.20 -3.82 14.13
N GLU A 168 5.10 -4.99 13.47
CA GLU A 168 4.75 -6.26 14.11
C GLU A 168 5.79 -6.66 15.17
N ASN A 169 7.08 -6.53 14.86
CA ASN A 169 8.18 -6.83 15.81
C ASN A 169 8.22 -5.90 17.02
N ARG A 170 7.59 -4.72 16.95
CA ARG A 170 7.44 -3.76 18.06
C ARG A 170 6.15 -3.94 18.84
N GLY A 171 5.38 -4.99 18.55
CA GLY A 171 4.11 -5.33 19.22
C GLY A 171 2.98 -4.36 18.88
N VAL A 172 2.99 -3.82 17.67
CA VAL A 172 1.93 -3.01 17.11
C VAL A 172 0.95 -3.91 16.38
N ASP A 173 -0.35 -3.69 16.61
CA ASP A 173 -1.42 -4.32 15.84
C ASP A 173 -1.86 -3.39 14.72
N ILE A 174 -1.88 -3.91 13.50
CA ILE A 174 -2.33 -3.19 12.31
C ILE A 174 -3.83 -3.48 12.14
N LEU A 175 -4.66 -2.52 12.53
CA LEU A 175 -6.12 -2.67 12.47
C LEU A 175 -6.66 -2.70 11.03
N PHE A 176 -6.05 -1.92 10.15
CA PHE A 176 -6.38 -1.89 8.74
C PHE A 176 -5.16 -1.49 7.89
N ASP A 177 -5.16 -1.94 6.65
CA ASP A 177 -4.21 -1.53 5.63
C ASP A 177 -4.97 -1.00 4.40
N MET A 178 -5.00 0.33 4.26
CA MET A 178 -5.58 1.04 3.12
C MET A 178 -4.52 1.55 2.12
N THR A 179 -3.32 1.01 2.19
CA THR A 179 -2.27 1.30 1.22
C THR A 179 -2.55 0.64 -0.13
N CYS A 180 -1.77 1.01 -1.14
CA CYS A 180 -1.82 0.34 -2.46
C CYS A 180 -1.50 -1.16 -2.38
N THR A 181 -0.81 -1.60 -1.33
CA THR A 181 -0.43 -3.01 -1.12
C THR A 181 -1.37 -3.74 -0.18
N GLY A 182 -2.19 -3.01 0.57
CA GLY A 182 -3.21 -3.58 1.44
C GLY A 182 -4.25 -4.34 0.63
N LEU A 183 -4.27 -5.65 0.81
CA LEU A 183 -5.19 -6.54 0.11
C LEU A 183 -6.05 -7.27 1.11
N LYS A 184 -7.32 -6.88 1.17
CA LYS A 184 -8.38 -7.81 1.55
C LYS A 184 -9.24 -8.01 0.32
N ARG A 185 -9.02 -9.09 -0.40
CA ARG A 185 -9.95 -9.58 -1.41
C ARG A 185 -10.87 -10.58 -0.72
N GLU A 186 -12.12 -10.24 -0.64
CA GLU A 186 -13.19 -11.13 -0.21
C GLU A 186 -13.99 -11.46 -1.45
N PHE A 187 -14.16 -12.73 -1.74
CA PHE A 187 -14.93 -13.20 -2.88
C PHE A 187 -16.17 -13.94 -2.40
N HIS A 188 -17.28 -13.67 -3.10
CA HIS A 188 -18.50 -14.46 -3.04
C HIS A 188 -18.78 -14.98 -4.44
N VAL A 189 -18.95 -16.29 -4.54
CA VAL A 189 -19.13 -16.93 -5.85
C VAL A 189 -20.61 -16.88 -6.23
N GLU A 190 -20.91 -16.18 -7.33
CA GLU A 190 -22.21 -16.15 -7.97
C GLU A 190 -22.18 -16.98 -9.25
N PRO A 191 -22.72 -18.24 -9.23
CA PRO A 191 -22.51 -19.19 -10.32
C PRO A 191 -23.08 -18.76 -11.67
N ASP A 192 -24.18 -18.01 -11.67
CA ASP A 192 -24.92 -17.63 -12.88
C ASP A 192 -24.31 -16.43 -13.60
N ASN A 193 -23.40 -15.70 -12.95
CA ASN A 193 -22.78 -14.50 -13.49
C ASN A 193 -21.36 -14.28 -12.92
N LEU A 194 -20.53 -15.30 -13.00
CA LEU A 194 -19.26 -15.36 -12.30
C LEU A 194 -18.32 -14.19 -12.62
N LEU A 195 -18.07 -13.93 -13.90
CA LEU A 195 -17.14 -12.84 -14.30
C LEU A 195 -17.68 -11.45 -13.96
N GLN A 196 -18.99 -11.26 -14.01
CA GLN A 196 -19.60 -10.00 -13.61
C GLN A 196 -19.46 -9.76 -12.11
N ALA A 197 -19.79 -10.77 -11.31
CA ALA A 197 -19.63 -10.73 -9.86
C ALA A 197 -18.15 -10.53 -9.46
N TYR A 198 -17.25 -11.22 -10.12
CA TYR A 198 -15.81 -11.08 -9.93
C TYR A 198 -15.33 -9.66 -10.24
N ALA A 199 -15.70 -9.09 -11.38
CA ALA A 199 -15.36 -7.72 -11.76
C ALA A 199 -15.90 -6.70 -10.76
N TRP A 200 -17.15 -6.87 -10.32
CA TRP A 200 -17.77 -6.03 -9.31
C TRP A 200 -17.03 -6.09 -7.97
N GLN A 201 -16.69 -7.29 -7.50
CA GLN A 201 -15.97 -7.48 -6.24
C GLN A 201 -14.57 -6.88 -6.28
N LEU A 202 -13.87 -7.00 -7.40
CA LEU A 202 -12.57 -6.34 -7.60
C LEU A 202 -12.69 -4.81 -7.52
N LEU A 203 -13.72 -4.22 -8.13
CA LEU A 203 -13.93 -2.76 -8.08
C LEU A 203 -14.39 -2.28 -6.71
N ASN A 204 -15.21 -3.09 -6.01
CA ASN A 204 -15.86 -2.74 -4.74
C ASN A 204 -15.03 -3.09 -3.49
N GLN A 205 -13.78 -3.51 -3.63
CA GLN A 205 -12.87 -3.68 -2.50
C GLN A 205 -12.60 -2.34 -1.80
N VAL A 206 -11.96 -2.34 -0.61
CA VAL A 206 -11.55 -1.09 0.06
C VAL A 206 -10.89 -0.16 -0.96
N PRO A 207 -11.49 1.01 -1.25
CA PRO A 207 -11.14 1.78 -2.42
C PRO A 207 -9.75 2.43 -2.32
N CYS A 208 -9.06 2.47 -3.46
CA CYS A 208 -7.90 3.33 -3.64
C CYS A 208 -8.34 4.80 -3.69
N LEU A 209 -7.47 5.72 -3.31
CA LEU A 209 -7.73 7.16 -3.39
C LEU A 209 -8.22 7.63 -4.79
N ARG A 210 -7.74 6.98 -5.86
CA ARG A 210 -8.13 7.33 -7.22
C ARG A 210 -9.60 7.02 -7.57
N MET A 211 -10.29 6.21 -6.75
CA MET A 211 -11.70 5.90 -6.97
C MET A 211 -12.59 7.08 -6.61
N VAL A 212 -13.59 7.33 -7.45
CA VAL A 212 -14.59 8.37 -7.18
C VAL A 212 -15.40 7.97 -5.94
N LYS A 213 -15.69 8.94 -5.09
CA LYS A 213 -16.29 8.75 -3.77
C LYS A 213 -15.35 8.00 -2.80
N ALA A 214 -14.14 8.50 -2.66
CA ALA A 214 -13.22 8.04 -1.62
C ALA A 214 -13.79 8.15 -0.19
N VAL A 215 -14.99 8.73 -0.02
CA VAL A 215 -15.79 8.72 1.22
C VAL A 215 -15.90 7.33 1.84
N ASN A 216 -15.94 6.28 1.03
CA ASN A 216 -15.94 4.91 1.54
C ASN A 216 -14.65 4.55 2.28
N ARG A 217 -13.55 5.25 2.01
CA ARG A 217 -12.28 5.09 2.77
C ARG A 217 -12.43 5.63 4.19
N GLU A 218 -13.06 6.79 4.34
CA GLU A 218 -13.30 7.41 5.63
C GLU A 218 -14.28 6.57 6.46
N ASN A 219 -15.39 6.14 5.85
CA ASN A 219 -16.36 5.26 6.52
C ASN A 219 -15.71 3.94 6.97
N TYR A 220 -14.81 3.38 6.17
CA TYR A 220 -14.07 2.18 6.54
C TYR A 220 -13.15 2.44 7.75
N MET A 221 -12.43 3.54 7.74
CA MET A 221 -11.56 3.95 8.85
C MET A 221 -12.36 4.25 10.13
N GLU A 222 -13.52 4.91 9.99
CA GLU A 222 -14.39 5.28 11.12
C GLU A 222 -14.84 4.05 11.93
N GLY A 223 -14.99 2.89 11.28
CA GLY A 223 -15.27 1.63 11.98
C GLY A 223 -14.18 1.16 12.95
N PHE A 224 -12.98 1.77 12.89
CA PHE A 224 -11.86 1.46 13.78
C PHE A 224 -11.53 2.59 14.76
N ARG A 225 -12.20 3.75 14.68
CA ARG A 225 -11.84 4.98 15.37
C ARG A 225 -11.60 4.82 16.87
N ASP A 226 -12.50 4.13 17.55
CA ASP A 226 -12.43 3.96 19.01
C ASP A 226 -11.25 3.10 19.49
N ARG A 227 -10.65 2.34 18.57
CA ARG A 227 -9.52 1.46 18.85
C ARG A 227 -8.21 1.96 18.27
N LEU A 228 -8.25 2.99 17.44
CA LEU A 228 -7.12 3.49 16.67
C LEU A 228 -6.29 4.47 17.50
N ASP A 229 -5.03 4.14 17.76
CA ASP A 229 -4.11 4.99 18.50
C ASP A 229 -3.35 5.97 17.58
N GLY A 230 -3.15 5.59 16.31
CA GLY A 230 -2.45 6.43 15.35
C GLY A 230 -2.50 5.90 13.93
N ILE A 231 -2.04 6.69 13.00
CA ILE A 231 -1.96 6.34 11.56
C ILE A 231 -0.52 6.49 11.10
N LEU A 232 0.03 5.43 10.51
CA LEU A 232 1.24 5.51 9.69
C LEU A 232 0.81 5.77 8.26
N TYR A 233 1.15 6.95 7.75
CA TYR A 233 0.86 7.34 6.38
C TYR A 233 2.14 7.25 5.53
N HIS A 234 2.17 6.30 4.61
CA HIS A 234 3.31 6.11 3.72
C HIS A 234 3.09 6.81 2.38
N THR A 235 4.07 7.57 1.94
CA THR A 235 4.12 8.13 0.58
C THR A 235 5.43 7.77 -0.10
N VAL A 236 5.43 7.85 -1.42
CA VAL A 236 6.62 7.64 -2.25
C VAL A 236 6.96 8.96 -2.91
N GLN A 237 8.23 9.29 -2.99
CA GLN A 237 8.71 10.51 -3.63
C GLN A 237 8.11 10.68 -5.03
N PHE A 238 7.60 11.87 -5.31
CA PHE A 238 6.87 12.23 -6.53
C PHE A 238 5.55 11.47 -6.75
N CYS A 239 4.94 10.94 -5.68
CA CYS A 239 3.59 10.39 -5.75
C CYS A 239 2.55 11.47 -5.37
N ASP A 240 2.09 12.26 -6.31
CA ASP A 240 1.19 13.40 -6.11
C ASP A 240 -0.13 13.01 -5.43
N ASN A 241 -0.73 11.90 -5.85
CA ASN A 241 -2.02 11.48 -5.34
C ASN A 241 -2.03 11.33 -3.80
N TYR A 242 -1.03 10.64 -3.24
CA TYR A 242 -1.00 10.38 -1.81
C TYR A 242 -0.43 11.54 -1.00
N ALA A 243 0.43 12.37 -1.55
CA ALA A 243 0.87 13.60 -0.92
C ALA A 243 -0.32 14.56 -0.68
N TYR A 244 -1.24 14.63 -1.64
CA TYR A 244 -2.46 15.43 -1.55
C TYR A 244 -3.42 14.92 -0.46
N GLU A 245 -3.69 13.61 -0.42
CA GLU A 245 -4.55 12.98 0.58
C GLU A 245 -4.04 13.21 2.00
N TYR A 246 -2.72 13.09 2.22
CA TYR A 246 -2.13 13.29 3.55
C TYR A 246 -2.44 14.68 4.11
N THR A 247 -2.26 15.71 3.29
CA THR A 247 -2.49 17.10 3.73
C THR A 247 -3.93 17.31 4.15
N ASP A 248 -4.89 16.79 3.39
CA ASP A 248 -6.31 16.87 3.70
C ASP A 248 -6.67 16.10 4.99
N LEU A 249 -6.22 14.85 5.10
CA LEU A 249 -6.48 14.03 6.29
C LEU A 249 -5.89 14.62 7.57
N LYS A 250 -4.68 15.17 7.52
CA LYS A 250 -4.03 15.79 8.68
C LYS A 250 -4.82 16.97 9.25
N HIS A 251 -5.53 17.70 8.41
CA HIS A 251 -6.37 18.82 8.85
C HIS A 251 -7.73 18.38 9.39
N ARG A 252 -8.22 17.22 8.98
CA ARG A 252 -9.57 16.75 9.33
C ARG A 252 -9.61 15.73 10.47
N LEU A 253 -8.52 14.97 10.65
CA LEU A 253 -8.46 13.91 11.64
C LEU A 253 -7.73 14.37 12.90
N ASP A 254 -8.39 14.26 14.04
CA ASP A 254 -7.78 14.44 15.37
C ASP A 254 -7.19 13.11 15.87
N ILE A 255 -6.28 12.54 15.06
CA ILE A 255 -5.59 11.28 15.33
C ILE A 255 -4.10 11.50 15.07
N PRO A 256 -3.20 11.05 15.96
CA PRO A 256 -1.77 11.13 15.72
C PRO A 256 -1.39 10.47 14.38
N MET A 257 -0.70 11.21 13.52
CA MET A 257 -0.30 10.73 12.20
C MET A 257 1.20 10.92 11.99
N LEU A 258 1.90 9.85 11.61
CA LEU A 258 3.26 9.92 11.11
C LEU A 258 3.26 9.74 9.60
N MET A 259 3.72 10.75 8.85
CA MET A 259 4.04 10.60 7.43
C MET A 259 5.48 10.08 7.29
N VAL A 260 5.63 9.02 6.51
CA VAL A 260 6.92 8.47 6.09
C VAL A 260 6.98 8.52 4.57
N GLU A 261 7.97 9.22 4.04
CA GLU A 261 8.25 9.25 2.62
C GLU A 261 9.47 8.39 2.30
N THR A 262 9.38 7.58 1.23
CA THR A 262 10.50 6.79 0.71
C THR A 262 10.78 7.15 -0.74
N ASP A 263 12.01 6.99 -1.14
CA ASP A 263 12.41 7.05 -2.55
C ASP A 263 12.27 5.70 -3.28
N ALA A 264 11.61 4.72 -2.62
CA ALA A 264 11.47 3.34 -3.09
C ALA A 264 12.79 2.61 -3.36
N THR A 265 13.90 3.03 -2.72
CA THR A 265 15.17 2.29 -2.66
C THR A 265 15.42 1.75 -1.26
N LYS A 266 16.43 0.87 -1.12
CA LYS A 266 16.85 0.33 0.19
C LYS A 266 17.62 1.34 1.06
N GLN A 267 18.00 2.51 0.54
CA GLN A 267 18.91 3.44 1.23
C GLN A 267 18.27 4.15 2.43
N CYS A 268 16.96 4.33 2.46
CA CYS A 268 16.25 5.09 3.49
C CYS A 268 15.85 4.30 4.74
N GLU A 269 16.14 3.00 4.83
CA GLU A 269 15.60 2.10 5.87
C GLU A 269 15.95 2.53 7.31
N GLY A 270 17.16 3.03 7.55
CA GLY A 270 17.62 3.43 8.89
C GLY A 270 16.85 4.63 9.46
N GLN A 271 16.65 5.66 8.64
CA GLN A 271 15.90 6.87 9.05
C GLN A 271 14.42 6.56 9.29
N ILE A 272 13.84 5.75 8.40
CA ILE A 272 12.45 5.31 8.52
C ILE A 272 12.24 4.55 9.82
N ARG A 273 13.13 3.61 10.12
CA ARG A 273 13.11 2.83 11.35
C ARG A 273 13.08 3.73 12.59
N THR A 274 14.00 4.67 12.69
CA THR A 274 14.08 5.60 13.83
C THR A 274 12.80 6.41 14.01
N ARG A 275 12.23 6.93 12.91
CA ARG A 275 11.00 7.72 12.95
C ARG A 275 9.78 6.89 13.35
N VAL A 276 9.66 5.67 12.83
CA VAL A 276 8.56 4.75 13.16
C VAL A 276 8.66 4.31 14.63
N GLU A 277 9.86 3.98 15.11
CA GLU A 277 10.09 3.61 16.51
C GLU A 277 9.72 4.75 17.46
N ALA A 278 10.15 5.97 17.19
CA ALA A 278 9.80 7.16 17.98
C ALA A 278 8.28 7.41 17.99
N PHE A 279 7.61 7.21 16.87
CA PHE A 279 6.16 7.34 16.80
C PHE A 279 5.45 6.29 17.66
N ILE A 280 5.85 5.03 17.59
CA ILE A 280 5.31 3.95 18.43
C ILE A 280 5.50 4.27 19.92
N GLU A 281 6.69 4.76 20.30
CA GLU A 281 6.97 5.15 21.68
C GLU A 281 6.06 6.31 22.14
N SER A 282 5.86 7.32 21.30
CA SER A 282 4.96 8.42 21.62
C SER A 282 3.52 7.97 21.86
N LEU A 283 3.03 7.03 21.05
CA LEU A 283 1.69 6.43 21.22
C LEU A 283 1.60 5.60 22.51
N LYS A 284 2.64 4.83 22.85
CA LYS A 284 2.71 4.10 24.12
C LYS A 284 2.67 5.01 25.33
N ILE A 285 3.40 6.13 25.29
CA ILE A 285 3.43 7.14 26.34
C ILE A 285 2.04 7.77 26.49
N ALA A 286 1.39 8.15 25.40
CA ALA A 286 0.06 8.74 25.42
C ALA A 286 -0.97 7.78 26.05
N LYS A 287 -0.93 6.49 25.71
CA LYS A 287 -1.74 5.43 26.35
C LYS A 287 -1.41 5.25 27.83
N GLY A 288 -0.14 5.19 28.19
CA GLY A 288 0.32 5.03 29.57
C GLY A 288 -0.02 6.23 30.45
N ALA A 289 -0.03 7.44 29.87
CA ALA A 289 -0.46 8.66 30.56
C ALA A 289 -1.97 8.69 30.85
N SER A 290 -2.79 7.99 30.07
CA SER A 290 -4.22 7.83 30.33
C SER A 290 -4.54 6.79 31.42
N ILE A 291 -3.62 5.86 31.70
CA ILE A 291 -3.78 4.80 32.73
C ILE A 291 -3.16 5.20 34.07
N GLY A 292 -2.25 6.15 34.10
CA GLY A 292 -1.62 6.66 35.31
C GLY A 292 -1.17 8.10 35.11
N LYS A 293 -1.85 9.02 35.77
CA LYS A 293 -1.25 10.34 36.04
C LYS A 293 0.01 10.12 36.87
N LYS A 294 1.14 9.76 36.24
CA LYS A 294 2.43 9.98 36.85
C LYS A 294 2.52 11.52 37.03
N SER A 295 2.47 11.95 38.29
CA SER A 295 2.73 13.34 38.61
C SER A 295 4.05 13.73 37.95
N LEU A 296 4.00 14.63 36.98
CA LEU A 296 5.19 15.29 36.48
C LEU A 296 5.89 15.84 37.71
N LYS A 297 7.10 15.42 38.00
CA LYS A 297 7.92 16.06 39.02
C LYS A 297 8.05 17.53 38.58
N LYS A 298 7.46 18.43 39.33
CA LYS A 298 7.68 19.87 39.15
C LYS A 298 9.18 20.14 39.32
N ALA A 299 9.72 21.01 38.47
CA ALA A 299 11.04 21.54 38.66
C ALA A 299 11.13 22.11 40.12
N GLU A 300 12.18 21.76 40.84
CA GLU A 300 12.38 22.26 42.19
C GLU A 300 12.76 23.75 42.13
N ASP A 301 12.04 24.57 42.87
CA ASP A 301 12.35 26.01 42.94
C ASP A 301 13.79 26.24 43.43
N GLY A 302 14.53 27.09 42.70
CA GLY A 302 15.92 27.42 43.02
C GLY A 302 16.99 26.52 42.39
N LYS A 303 16.62 25.50 41.60
CA LYS A 303 17.57 24.70 40.80
C LYS A 303 17.66 25.18 39.36
N MET A 304 18.86 25.17 38.83
CA MET A 304 19.12 25.52 37.43
C MET A 304 18.90 24.28 36.53
N TYR A 305 18.17 24.49 35.45
CA TYR A 305 17.97 23.49 34.39
C TYR A 305 18.46 24.06 33.07
N VAL A 306 19.12 23.25 32.27
CA VAL A 306 19.56 23.63 30.94
C VAL A 306 18.69 22.92 29.92
N LEU A 307 18.07 23.66 29.03
CA LEU A 307 17.31 23.14 27.90
C LEU A 307 18.23 23.09 26.67
N GLY A 308 18.58 21.89 26.26
CA GLY A 308 19.23 21.65 24.98
C GLY A 308 18.18 21.41 23.92
N ILE A 309 18.22 22.16 22.82
CA ILE A 309 17.35 21.97 21.65
C ILE A 309 18.22 21.71 20.45
N ASP A 310 18.01 20.56 19.82
CA ASP A 310 18.56 20.23 18.50
C ASP A 310 17.44 20.29 17.47
N SER A 311 17.54 21.25 16.54
CA SER A 311 16.56 21.44 15.49
C SER A 311 17.18 21.07 14.14
N GLY A 312 16.90 19.85 13.67
CA GLY A 312 17.22 19.44 12.30
C GLY A 312 16.10 19.81 11.33
N SER A 313 16.36 19.71 10.04
CA SER A 313 15.38 20.01 8.98
C SER A 313 14.12 19.09 9.04
N THR A 314 14.19 17.97 9.75
CA THR A 314 13.14 16.96 9.83
C THR A 314 12.67 16.64 11.26
N SER A 315 13.37 17.09 12.29
CA SER A 315 12.98 16.86 13.68
C SER A 315 13.57 17.93 14.62
N THR A 316 12.86 18.21 15.70
CA THR A 316 13.36 19.00 16.81
C THR A 316 13.39 18.12 18.05
N ASN A 317 14.55 17.92 18.63
CA ASN A 317 14.74 17.21 19.88
C ASN A 317 15.04 18.20 21.01
N ALA A 318 14.44 17.99 22.17
CA ALA A 318 14.69 18.80 23.34
C ALA A 318 15.06 17.92 24.53
N VAL A 319 16.09 18.30 25.26
CA VAL A 319 16.53 17.64 26.48
C VAL A 319 16.65 18.65 27.59
N ILE A 320 16.08 18.35 28.75
CA ILE A 320 16.22 19.16 29.96
C ILE A 320 17.21 18.45 30.89
N LEU A 321 18.31 19.09 31.17
CA LEU A 321 19.35 18.61 32.07
C LEU A 321 19.31 19.42 33.37
N ASN A 322 19.49 18.73 34.50
CA ASN A 322 19.71 19.39 35.79
C ASN A 322 21.21 19.45 36.14
N GLU A 323 21.57 20.12 37.22
CA GLU A 323 22.95 20.28 37.68
C GLU A 323 23.70 18.96 37.99
N ASN A 324 23.01 17.82 38.00
CA ASN A 324 23.62 16.49 38.19
C ASN A 324 23.71 15.68 36.90
N LYS A 325 23.50 16.31 35.76
CA LYS A 325 23.36 15.90 34.38
C LYS A 325 21.99 15.85 33.84
#